data_588b39e6b153bd5792503a4aed18a7c0
#
_entry.id   588b39e6b153bd5792503a4aed18a7c0
#
_cell.length_a   1.000
_cell.length_b   1.000
_cell.length_c   1.000
_cell.angle_alpha   90.00
_cell.angle_beta   90.00
_cell.angle_gamma   90.00
#
_symmetry.space_group_name_H-M   'P 1'
#
loop_
_entity.id
_entity.type
_entity.pdbx_description
1 polymer ?
#
loop_
_entity_poly.entity_id
_entity_poly.type
_entity_poly.pdbx_seq_one_letter_code
_entity_poly.pdbx_strand_id
1 'polypeptide(L)'
;MATLMEKDALLNGASQCIAFLSNIIDNCSVSSHQDSGDALKRLVSYRDYLYSTPAELVDFTQGKILLQQVRTQYQHEFNNTTHSENKASFDSIWQRLTNHEVTPQQHPIGFVLGGQPGAGKSSLIELAKRETKDNIMIINGDDFRFLHPDFNYIYQNYGDDFVTHTAKFSGETVERAIERAIVSKLNIVVEGTFRNAATPLQTLKKLKDAGYQTEVMIKTDPTHVIWTQA
;
A
#
# COMPACT_ATOMS: atom_id res chain seq x y z
N MET A 1 23.15 7.17 -10.58
CA MET A 1 21.86 6.53 -10.20
C MET A 1 21.81 6.14 -8.72
N ALA A 2 22.78 5.39 -8.18
CA ALA A 2 22.76 4.99 -6.76
C ALA A 2 22.71 6.19 -5.78
N THR A 3 23.52 7.23 -5.99
CA THR A 3 23.55 8.44 -5.15
C THR A 3 22.26 9.23 -5.17
N LEU A 4 21.56 9.29 -6.29
CA LEU A 4 20.27 9.98 -6.39
C LEU A 4 19.19 9.22 -5.60
N MET A 5 19.12 7.89 -5.75
CA MET A 5 18.21 7.05 -4.97
C MET A 5 18.46 7.15 -3.46
N GLU A 6 19.72 7.26 -3.05
CA GLU A 6 20.11 7.40 -1.65
C GLU A 6 19.71 8.78 -1.09
N LYS A 7 19.86 9.84 -1.88
CA LYS A 7 19.37 11.18 -1.55
C LYS A 7 17.86 11.20 -1.38
N ASP A 8 17.12 10.60 -2.31
CA ASP A 8 15.64 10.51 -2.26
C ASP A 8 15.14 9.74 -1.04
N ALA A 9 15.85 8.66 -0.69
CA ALA A 9 15.53 7.90 0.53
C ALA A 9 15.73 8.73 1.82
N LEU A 10 16.75 9.57 1.86
CA LEU A 10 16.99 10.48 2.98
C LEU A 10 15.97 11.63 3.03
N LEU A 11 15.61 12.20 1.87
CA LEU A 11 14.55 13.21 1.76
C LEU A 11 13.21 12.68 2.28
N ASN A 12 12.84 11.49 1.83
CA ASN A 12 11.60 10.83 2.28
C ASN A 12 11.64 10.56 3.79
N GLY A 13 12.74 10.00 4.30
CA GLY A 13 12.92 9.76 5.73
C GLY A 13 12.85 11.03 6.57
N ALA A 14 13.47 12.13 6.12
CA ALA A 14 13.42 13.43 6.78
C ALA A 14 11.98 13.98 6.81
N SER A 15 11.28 13.93 5.68
CA SER A 15 9.89 14.42 5.56
C SER A 15 8.93 13.65 6.47
N GLN A 16 9.07 12.32 6.55
CA GLN A 16 8.29 11.49 7.48
C GLN A 16 8.54 11.85 8.94
N CYS A 17 9.81 12.02 9.33
CA CYS A 17 10.16 12.41 10.70
C CYS A 17 9.69 13.83 11.03
N ILE A 18 9.73 14.77 10.07
CA ILE A 18 9.21 16.14 10.22
C ILE A 18 7.71 16.12 10.47
N ALA A 19 6.95 15.43 9.62
CA ALA A 19 5.49 15.33 9.78
C ALA A 19 5.12 14.71 11.12
N PHE A 20 5.81 13.66 11.53
CA PHE A 20 5.62 13.00 12.81
C PHE A 20 5.90 13.92 14.02
N LEU A 21 7.04 14.61 14.04
CA LEU A 21 7.38 15.52 15.14
C LEU A 21 6.44 16.73 15.19
N SER A 22 6.01 17.26 14.05
CA SER A 22 5.00 18.32 14.00
C SER A 22 3.69 17.86 14.64
N ASN A 23 3.24 16.65 14.33
CA ASN A 23 2.03 16.08 14.95
C ASN A 23 2.17 15.89 16.47
N ILE A 24 3.33 15.42 16.95
CA ILE A 24 3.60 15.34 18.39
C ILE A 24 3.52 16.72 19.05
N ILE A 25 4.14 17.73 18.46
CA ILE A 25 4.16 19.10 18.98
C ILE A 25 2.73 19.66 19.05
N ASP A 26 1.92 19.40 18.03
CA ASP A 26 0.55 19.91 17.95
C ASP A 26 -0.43 19.22 18.93
N ASN A 27 -0.16 17.95 19.28
CA ASN A 27 -1.12 17.11 20.00
C ASN A 27 -0.70 16.70 21.43
N CYS A 28 0.54 16.98 21.87
CA CYS A 28 1.02 16.58 23.20
C CYS A 28 1.14 17.74 24.20
N SER A 29 0.98 17.44 25.49
CA SER A 29 1.11 18.40 26.59
C SER A 29 2.56 18.83 26.84
N VAL A 30 2.74 20.06 27.27
CA VAL A 30 3.88 20.98 27.36
C VAL A 30 5.27 20.44 27.76
N SER A 31 5.43 19.27 28.34
CA SER A 31 6.72 18.84 28.90
C SER A 31 7.72 18.20 27.91
N SER A 32 7.28 17.82 26.71
CA SER A 32 8.15 17.20 25.68
C SER A 32 8.48 18.12 24.48
N HIS A 33 7.99 19.35 24.50
CA HIS A 33 8.03 20.23 23.31
C HIS A 33 9.43 20.72 22.93
N GLN A 34 10.34 20.92 23.91
CA GLN A 34 11.63 21.55 23.61
C GLN A 34 12.54 20.61 22.82
N ASP A 35 12.65 19.35 23.25
CA ASP A 35 13.47 18.35 22.56
C ASP A 35 12.92 17.99 21.17
N SER A 36 11.58 17.88 21.06
CA SER A 36 10.90 17.64 19.80
C SER A 36 11.05 18.82 18.83
N GLY A 37 10.97 20.05 19.33
CA GLY A 37 11.17 21.27 18.55
C GLY A 37 12.60 21.41 18.01
N ASP A 38 13.61 21.02 18.79
CA ASP A 38 15.01 21.08 18.36
C ASP A 38 15.33 19.94 17.36
N ALA A 39 14.75 18.76 17.53
CA ALA A 39 14.82 17.67 16.56
C ALA A 39 14.15 18.06 15.23
N LEU A 40 12.98 18.70 15.30
CA LEU A 40 12.28 19.22 14.12
C LEU A 40 13.10 20.24 13.36
N LYS A 41 13.69 21.24 14.03
CA LYS A 41 14.54 22.24 13.39
C LYS A 41 15.73 21.61 12.67
N ARG A 42 16.41 20.64 13.31
CA ARG A 42 17.53 19.92 12.68
C ARG A 42 17.12 19.16 11.43
N LEU A 43 15.97 18.48 11.47
CA LEU A 43 15.45 17.76 10.32
C LEU A 43 15.05 18.69 9.17
N VAL A 44 14.39 19.81 9.46
CA VAL A 44 14.05 20.83 8.45
C VAL A 44 15.29 21.38 7.80
N SER A 45 16.30 21.78 8.60
CA SER A 45 17.58 22.28 8.07
C SER A 45 18.30 21.22 7.22
N TYR A 46 18.27 19.95 7.63
CA TYR A 46 18.88 18.87 6.86
C TYR A 46 18.10 18.58 5.56
N ARG A 47 16.80 18.62 5.57
CA ARG A 47 15.97 18.51 4.36
C ARG A 47 16.27 19.63 3.38
N ASP A 48 16.35 20.87 3.85
CA ASP A 48 16.66 22.02 3.01
C ASP A 48 18.08 21.93 2.42
N TYR A 49 19.05 21.41 3.20
CA TYR A 49 20.39 21.06 2.70
C TYR A 49 20.31 20.00 1.59
N LEU A 50 19.51 18.95 1.75
CA LEU A 50 19.34 17.93 0.71
C LEU A 50 18.74 18.52 -0.58
N TYR A 51 17.77 19.43 -0.49
CA TYR A 51 17.18 20.06 -1.66
C TYR A 51 18.19 20.94 -2.42
N SER A 52 19.03 21.68 -1.70
CA SER A 52 19.98 22.64 -2.28
C SER A 52 21.31 22.03 -2.75
N THR A 53 21.62 20.78 -2.34
CA THR A 53 22.93 20.15 -2.58
C THR A 53 22.82 19.08 -3.67
N PRO A 54 23.68 19.11 -4.73
CA PRO A 54 23.77 18.03 -5.69
C PRO A 54 24.03 16.68 -5.03
N ALA A 55 23.46 15.60 -5.57
CA ALA A 55 23.49 14.28 -4.92
C ALA A 55 24.92 13.76 -4.67
N GLU A 56 25.86 14.11 -5.53
CA GLU A 56 27.26 13.73 -5.45
C GLU A 56 28.03 14.40 -4.30
N LEU A 57 27.48 15.50 -3.76
CA LEU A 57 28.09 16.28 -2.68
C LEU A 57 27.39 16.10 -1.34
N VAL A 58 26.35 15.27 -1.30
CA VAL A 58 25.59 14.99 -0.05
C VAL A 58 26.39 14.09 0.89
N ASP A 59 26.50 14.49 2.16
CA ASP A 59 26.97 13.60 3.22
C ASP A 59 25.83 12.69 3.70
N PHE A 60 25.74 11.52 3.08
CA PHE A 60 24.74 10.51 3.41
C PHE A 60 24.89 9.93 4.82
N THR A 61 26.11 9.92 5.36
CA THR A 61 26.40 9.35 6.68
C THR A 61 25.76 10.18 7.77
N GLN A 62 25.92 11.50 7.72
CA GLN A 62 25.29 12.44 8.64
C GLN A 62 23.77 12.31 8.64
N GLY A 63 23.18 12.20 7.45
CA GLY A 63 21.73 12.04 7.30
C GLY A 63 21.21 10.76 7.91
N LYS A 64 21.86 9.64 7.65
CA LYS A 64 21.51 8.34 8.24
C LYS A 64 21.57 8.38 9.77
N ILE A 65 22.61 8.98 10.33
CA ILE A 65 22.78 9.14 11.78
C ILE A 65 21.64 10.00 12.35
N LEU A 66 21.35 11.15 11.76
CA LEU A 66 20.29 12.05 12.22
C LEU A 66 18.91 11.34 12.23
N LEU A 67 18.56 10.69 11.12
CA LEU A 67 17.28 9.95 11.02
C LEU A 67 17.22 8.78 12.02
N GLN A 68 18.32 8.06 12.20
CA GLN A 68 18.40 6.98 13.17
C GLN A 68 18.23 7.49 14.62
N GLN A 69 18.86 8.60 14.97
CA GLN A 69 18.73 9.21 16.29
C GLN A 69 17.29 9.60 16.59
N VAL A 70 16.62 10.30 15.65
CA VAL A 70 15.22 10.70 15.83
C VAL A 70 14.31 9.47 15.94
N ARG A 71 14.46 8.49 15.06
CA ARG A 71 13.64 7.27 15.12
C ARG A 71 13.84 6.49 16.42
N THR A 72 15.08 6.41 16.94
CA THR A 72 15.37 5.71 18.19
C THR A 72 14.81 6.47 19.40
N GLN A 73 14.95 7.80 19.41
CA GLN A 73 14.46 8.65 20.50
C GLN A 73 12.93 8.59 20.64
N TYR A 74 12.22 8.51 19.53
CA TYR A 74 10.75 8.51 19.47
C TYR A 74 10.18 7.18 18.98
N GLN A 75 10.91 6.07 19.16
CA GLN A 75 10.55 4.77 18.58
C GLN A 75 9.16 4.28 18.97
N HIS A 76 8.80 4.50 20.24
CA HIS A 76 7.50 4.05 20.76
C HIS A 76 6.35 4.86 20.14
N GLU A 77 6.47 6.18 20.13
CA GLU A 77 5.48 7.09 19.56
C GLU A 77 5.40 6.95 18.04
N PHE A 78 6.56 6.80 17.37
CA PHE A 78 6.64 6.60 15.94
C PHE A 78 5.92 5.32 15.50
N ASN A 79 6.11 4.22 16.22
CA ASN A 79 5.42 2.97 15.93
C ASN A 79 3.91 3.09 16.16
N ASN A 80 3.50 3.76 17.21
CA ASN A 80 2.08 3.96 17.52
C ASN A 80 1.39 4.88 16.51
N THR A 81 2.01 5.99 16.12
CA THR A 81 1.47 6.95 15.15
C THR A 81 1.38 6.34 13.75
N THR A 82 2.44 5.70 13.27
CA THR A 82 2.45 5.02 11.97
C THR A 82 1.38 3.93 11.91
N HIS A 83 1.16 3.21 13.00
CA HIS A 83 0.10 2.20 13.07
C HIS A 83 -1.30 2.82 13.07
N SER A 84 -1.48 3.95 13.76
CA SER A 84 -2.74 4.71 13.80
C SER A 84 -3.08 5.35 12.44
N GLU A 85 -2.11 5.99 11.78
CA GLU A 85 -2.28 6.60 10.45
C GLU A 85 -2.58 5.54 9.38
N ASN A 86 -1.86 4.43 9.39
CA ASN A 86 -2.14 3.30 8.50
C ASN A 86 -3.52 2.69 8.76
N LYS A 87 -3.97 2.66 10.02
CA LYS A 87 -5.30 2.18 10.36
C LYS A 87 -6.39 3.12 9.87
N ALA A 88 -6.26 4.43 10.09
CA ALA A 88 -7.21 5.43 9.63
C ALA A 88 -7.29 5.47 8.09
N SER A 89 -6.15 5.38 7.39
CA SER A 89 -6.10 5.28 5.94
C SER A 89 -6.79 4.01 5.45
N PHE A 90 -6.56 2.86 6.08
CA PHE A 90 -7.21 1.62 5.68
C PHE A 90 -8.72 1.61 5.96
N ASP A 91 -9.18 2.20 7.04
CA ASP A 91 -10.62 2.31 7.33
C ASP A 91 -11.34 3.16 6.26
N SER A 92 -10.69 4.20 5.76
CA SER A 92 -11.19 4.98 4.62
C SER A 92 -11.26 4.15 3.33
N ILE A 93 -10.23 3.34 3.06
CA ILE A 93 -10.22 2.40 1.92
C ILE A 93 -11.33 1.37 2.09
N TRP A 94 -11.46 0.80 3.27
CA TRP A 94 -12.51 -0.18 3.57
C TRP A 94 -13.92 0.37 3.35
N GLN A 95 -14.18 1.60 3.79
CA GLN A 95 -15.48 2.26 3.54
C GLN A 95 -15.77 2.38 2.04
N ARG A 96 -14.77 2.74 1.22
CA ARG A 96 -14.93 2.79 -0.24
C ARG A 96 -15.23 1.42 -0.84
N LEU A 97 -14.56 0.36 -0.38
CA LEU A 97 -14.77 -0.99 -0.86
C LEU A 97 -16.17 -1.54 -0.51
N THR A 98 -16.73 -1.11 0.62
CA THR A 98 -18.04 -1.56 1.13
C THR A 98 -19.17 -0.59 0.85
N ASN A 99 -18.94 0.51 0.14
CA ASN A 99 -19.90 1.57 -0.12
C ASN A 99 -21.11 1.14 -0.99
N HIS A 100 -21.11 -0.09 -1.50
CA HIS A 100 -22.19 -0.72 -2.28
C HIS A 100 -23.08 -1.64 -1.44
N GLU A 101 -23.16 -1.44 -0.12
CA GLU A 101 -24.01 -2.24 0.77
C GLU A 101 -23.74 -3.74 0.71
N VAL A 102 -22.44 -4.13 0.60
CA VAL A 102 -22.05 -5.54 0.63
C VAL A 102 -22.41 -6.16 1.98
N THR A 103 -23.20 -7.21 1.96
CA THR A 103 -23.72 -7.84 3.17
C THR A 103 -23.09 -9.20 3.45
N PRO A 104 -22.90 -9.59 4.72
CA PRO A 104 -22.36 -10.88 5.12
C PRO A 104 -23.16 -12.06 4.54
N GLN A 105 -22.47 -13.14 4.20
CA GLN A 105 -23.06 -14.37 3.68
C GLN A 105 -22.79 -15.55 4.61
N GLN A 106 -23.74 -16.47 4.69
CA GLN A 106 -23.55 -17.71 5.46
C GLN A 106 -22.50 -18.61 4.77
N HIS A 107 -22.50 -18.64 3.44
CA HIS A 107 -21.55 -19.39 2.61
C HIS A 107 -20.91 -18.41 1.62
N PRO A 108 -19.90 -17.63 2.04
CA PRO A 108 -19.29 -16.63 1.17
C PRO A 108 -18.50 -17.26 0.03
N ILE A 109 -18.50 -16.59 -1.12
CA ILE A 109 -17.76 -16.98 -2.31
C ILE A 109 -16.55 -16.06 -2.47
N GLY A 110 -15.39 -16.65 -2.74
CA GLY A 110 -14.16 -15.95 -3.03
C GLY A 110 -13.65 -16.26 -4.43
N PHE A 111 -13.68 -15.26 -5.31
CA PHE A 111 -13.14 -15.35 -6.66
C PHE A 111 -11.71 -14.84 -6.68
N VAL A 112 -10.80 -15.63 -7.25
CA VAL A 112 -9.43 -15.18 -7.52
C VAL A 112 -9.27 -15.06 -9.03
N LEU A 113 -9.11 -13.82 -9.47
CA LEU A 113 -9.19 -13.44 -10.87
C LEU A 113 -7.83 -13.06 -11.42
N GLY A 114 -7.40 -13.72 -12.49
CA GLY A 114 -6.13 -13.53 -13.14
C GLY A 114 -6.25 -13.21 -14.61
N GLY A 115 -5.21 -12.55 -15.12
CA GLY A 115 -5.09 -12.24 -16.54
C GLY A 115 -4.19 -11.04 -16.79
N GLN A 116 -3.67 -10.98 -18.00
CA GLN A 116 -2.79 -9.88 -18.41
C GLN A 116 -3.52 -8.53 -18.40
N PRO A 117 -2.81 -7.41 -18.22
CA PRO A 117 -3.38 -6.09 -18.47
C PRO A 117 -4.00 -6.03 -19.87
N GLY A 118 -5.20 -5.47 -19.98
CA GLY A 118 -5.91 -5.37 -21.26
C GLY A 118 -6.64 -6.63 -21.73
N ALA A 119 -6.52 -7.78 -21.05
CA ALA A 119 -7.20 -9.02 -21.45
C ALA A 119 -8.73 -8.99 -21.31
N GLY A 120 -9.32 -7.90 -20.84
CA GLY A 120 -10.76 -7.77 -20.66
C GLY A 120 -11.30 -8.47 -19.41
N LYS A 121 -10.54 -8.47 -18.30
CA LYS A 121 -10.94 -9.04 -17.01
C LYS A 121 -12.27 -8.51 -16.47
N SER A 122 -12.67 -7.29 -16.88
CA SER A 122 -13.96 -6.70 -16.49
C SER A 122 -15.16 -7.62 -16.79
N SER A 123 -15.11 -8.42 -17.86
CA SER A 123 -16.17 -9.38 -18.17
C SER A 123 -16.29 -10.49 -17.13
N LEU A 124 -15.19 -10.88 -16.48
CA LEU A 124 -15.18 -11.88 -15.41
C LEU A 124 -15.69 -11.28 -14.10
N ILE A 125 -15.39 -10.01 -13.84
CA ILE A 125 -15.94 -9.28 -12.69
C ILE A 125 -17.47 -9.20 -12.81
N GLU A 126 -17.98 -8.88 -14.00
CA GLU A 126 -19.43 -8.87 -14.25
C GLU A 126 -20.07 -10.26 -14.09
N LEU A 127 -19.36 -11.33 -14.40
CA LEU A 127 -19.83 -12.69 -14.14
C LEU A 127 -19.93 -12.96 -12.63
N ALA A 128 -18.90 -12.65 -11.87
CA ALA A 128 -18.89 -12.77 -10.40
C ALA A 128 -20.01 -11.93 -9.73
N LYS A 129 -20.25 -10.71 -10.22
CA LYS A 129 -21.35 -9.85 -9.76
C LYS A 129 -22.71 -10.53 -10.00
N ARG A 130 -22.95 -11.08 -11.20
CA ARG A 130 -24.20 -11.77 -11.51
C ARG A 130 -24.43 -12.97 -10.60
N GLU A 131 -23.38 -13.76 -10.35
CA GLU A 131 -23.47 -14.94 -9.48
C GLU A 131 -23.81 -14.59 -8.04
N THR A 132 -23.26 -13.47 -7.55
CA THR A 132 -23.48 -12.98 -6.19
C THR A 132 -24.63 -11.95 -6.08
N LYS A 133 -25.36 -11.70 -7.18
CA LYS A 133 -26.44 -10.70 -7.26
C LYS A 133 -25.97 -9.31 -6.81
N ASP A 134 -24.81 -8.89 -7.31
CA ASP A 134 -24.08 -7.65 -6.99
C ASP A 134 -23.63 -7.54 -5.52
N ASN A 135 -23.87 -8.54 -4.68
CA ASN A 135 -23.39 -8.56 -3.31
C ASN A 135 -21.96 -9.10 -3.23
N ILE A 136 -20.99 -8.32 -3.71
CA ILE A 136 -19.59 -8.71 -3.80
C ILE A 136 -18.67 -7.51 -3.69
N MET A 137 -17.58 -7.65 -2.95
CA MET A 137 -16.53 -6.67 -2.83
C MET A 137 -15.39 -6.96 -3.82
N ILE A 138 -14.96 -5.93 -4.55
CA ILE A 138 -13.86 -6.05 -5.52
C ILE A 138 -12.58 -5.51 -4.90
N ILE A 139 -11.56 -6.36 -4.80
CA ILE A 139 -10.23 -6.04 -4.29
C ILE A 139 -9.26 -6.03 -5.46
N ASN A 140 -8.85 -4.83 -5.88
CA ASN A 140 -7.87 -4.63 -6.94
C ASN A 140 -6.67 -3.86 -6.39
N GLY A 141 -5.50 -4.50 -6.35
CA GLY A 141 -4.28 -3.89 -5.83
C GLY A 141 -3.82 -2.67 -6.63
N ASP A 142 -4.09 -2.61 -7.93
CA ASP A 142 -3.68 -1.47 -8.75
C ASP A 142 -4.47 -0.20 -8.37
N ASP A 143 -5.73 -0.32 -7.96
CA ASP A 143 -6.54 0.81 -7.50
C ASP A 143 -6.01 1.38 -6.16
N PHE A 144 -5.42 0.52 -5.32
CA PHE A 144 -4.88 0.97 -4.04
C PHE A 144 -3.60 1.78 -4.16
N ARG A 145 -2.85 1.67 -5.27
CA ARG A 145 -1.63 2.45 -5.51
C ARG A 145 -1.89 3.95 -5.45
N PHE A 146 -3.02 4.38 -6.00
CA PHE A 146 -3.44 5.79 -6.01
C PHE A 146 -3.86 6.32 -4.63
N LEU A 147 -4.08 5.42 -3.67
CA LEU A 147 -4.45 5.74 -2.29
C LEU A 147 -3.24 5.77 -1.35
N HIS A 148 -2.02 5.62 -1.90
CA HIS A 148 -0.80 5.76 -1.11
C HIS A 148 -0.71 7.18 -0.54
N PRO A 149 -0.44 7.38 0.77
CA PRO A 149 -0.39 8.71 1.38
C PRO A 149 0.51 9.69 0.62
N ASP A 150 1.66 9.21 0.14
CA ASP A 150 2.62 10.01 -0.60
C ASP A 150 2.51 9.85 -2.13
N PHE A 151 1.35 9.43 -2.66
CA PHE A 151 1.19 9.12 -4.08
C PHE A 151 1.63 10.27 -4.99
N ASN A 152 1.19 11.50 -4.68
CA ASN A 152 1.54 12.67 -5.48
C ASN A 152 3.06 12.91 -5.53
N TYR A 153 3.74 12.76 -4.38
CA TYR A 153 5.20 12.87 -4.31
C TYR A 153 5.88 11.76 -5.14
N ILE A 154 5.45 10.52 -4.98
CA ILE A 154 5.99 9.37 -5.71
C ILE A 154 5.81 9.58 -7.22
N TYR A 155 4.61 9.96 -7.66
CA TYR A 155 4.33 10.16 -9.08
C TYR A 155 5.13 11.33 -9.69
N GLN A 156 5.28 12.43 -8.97
CA GLN A 156 6.07 13.59 -9.43
C GLN A 156 7.56 13.27 -9.57
N ASN A 157 8.11 12.39 -8.73
CA ASN A 157 9.55 12.10 -8.72
C ASN A 157 9.94 10.87 -9.55
N TYR A 158 9.02 9.91 -9.71
CA TYR A 158 9.32 8.64 -10.37
C TYR A 158 8.46 8.37 -11.62
N GLY A 159 7.49 9.23 -11.93
CA GLY A 159 6.64 9.09 -13.10
C GLY A 159 5.99 7.69 -13.15
N ASP A 160 6.09 7.01 -14.31
CA ASP A 160 5.48 5.70 -14.52
C ASP A 160 6.07 4.59 -13.63
N ASP A 161 7.24 4.78 -13.03
CA ASP A 161 7.83 3.82 -12.07
C ASP A 161 7.18 3.89 -10.67
N PHE A 162 6.16 4.74 -10.48
CA PHE A 162 5.36 4.77 -9.25
C PHE A 162 4.86 3.38 -8.84
N VAL A 163 4.66 2.50 -9.80
CA VAL A 163 4.19 1.12 -9.58
C VAL A 163 5.13 0.36 -8.67
N THR A 164 6.44 0.51 -8.84
CA THR A 164 7.46 -0.11 -7.98
C THR A 164 7.43 0.47 -6.58
N HIS A 165 7.33 1.79 -6.45
CA HIS A 165 7.38 2.50 -5.17
C HIS A 165 6.11 2.33 -4.32
N THR A 166 4.98 2.02 -4.95
CA THR A 166 3.70 1.77 -4.25
C THR A 166 3.39 0.29 -4.05
N ALA A 167 4.24 -0.63 -4.55
CA ALA A 167 3.97 -2.06 -4.56
C ALA A 167 3.74 -2.65 -3.17
N LYS A 168 4.56 -2.26 -2.19
CA LYS A 168 4.45 -2.73 -0.81
C LYS A 168 3.12 -2.30 -0.18
N PHE A 169 2.80 -1.01 -0.27
CA PHE A 169 1.54 -0.46 0.26
C PHE A 169 0.32 -1.14 -0.37
N SER A 170 0.32 -1.29 -1.69
CA SER A 170 -0.75 -1.98 -2.42
C SER A 170 -0.92 -3.42 -1.94
N GLY A 171 0.17 -4.19 -1.84
CA GLY A 171 0.14 -5.58 -1.40
C GLY A 171 -0.37 -5.73 0.04
N GLU A 172 0.13 -4.92 0.97
CA GLU A 172 -0.32 -4.91 2.37
C GLU A 172 -1.80 -4.52 2.49
N THR A 173 -2.27 -3.59 1.66
CA THR A 173 -3.68 -3.17 1.62
C THR A 173 -4.58 -4.29 1.10
N VAL A 174 -4.17 -5.01 0.06
CA VAL A 174 -4.88 -6.19 -0.45
C VAL A 174 -5.02 -7.25 0.64
N GLU A 175 -3.92 -7.61 1.32
CA GLU A 175 -3.95 -8.61 2.39
C GLU A 175 -4.88 -8.21 3.54
N ARG A 176 -4.82 -6.96 3.98
CA ARG A 176 -5.72 -6.43 5.03
C ARG A 176 -7.19 -6.43 4.59
N ALA A 177 -7.46 -6.12 3.31
CA ALA A 177 -8.82 -6.16 2.77
C ALA A 177 -9.38 -7.58 2.75
N ILE A 178 -8.57 -8.57 2.33
CA ILE A 178 -8.95 -9.98 2.36
C ILE A 178 -9.22 -10.44 3.80
N GLU A 179 -8.35 -10.12 4.76
CA GLU A 179 -8.52 -10.50 6.16
C GLU A 179 -9.80 -9.95 6.77
N ARG A 180 -10.06 -8.66 6.53
CA ARG A 180 -11.27 -8.01 7.03
C ARG A 180 -12.53 -8.56 6.36
N ALA A 181 -12.48 -8.87 5.07
CA ALA A 181 -13.58 -9.50 4.35
C ALA A 181 -13.89 -10.91 4.88
N ILE A 182 -12.86 -11.68 5.21
CA ILE A 182 -13.01 -13.01 5.83
C ILE A 182 -13.73 -12.90 7.18
N VAL A 183 -13.29 -11.98 8.04
CA VAL A 183 -13.94 -11.75 9.35
C VAL A 183 -15.39 -11.31 9.17
N SER A 184 -15.66 -10.49 8.14
CA SER A 184 -17.00 -9.96 7.83
C SER A 184 -17.84 -10.93 6.99
N LYS A 185 -17.32 -12.07 6.56
CA LYS A 185 -17.98 -13.08 5.71
C LYS A 185 -18.56 -12.49 4.42
N LEU A 186 -17.82 -11.61 3.74
CA LEU A 186 -18.26 -10.98 2.50
C LEU A 186 -17.85 -11.81 1.28
N ASN A 187 -18.69 -11.84 0.23
CA ASN A 187 -18.23 -12.32 -1.08
C ASN A 187 -17.16 -11.36 -1.61
N ILE A 188 -16.09 -11.90 -2.18
CA ILE A 188 -14.97 -11.09 -2.69
C ILE A 188 -14.49 -11.55 -4.06
N VAL A 189 -14.03 -10.58 -4.86
CA VAL A 189 -13.14 -10.80 -6.00
C VAL A 189 -11.78 -10.25 -5.63
N VAL A 190 -10.73 -11.06 -5.76
CA VAL A 190 -9.34 -10.61 -5.64
C VAL A 190 -8.72 -10.63 -7.04
N GLU A 191 -8.47 -9.44 -7.58
CA GLU A 191 -7.89 -9.28 -8.92
C GLU A 191 -6.37 -9.25 -8.86
N GLY A 192 -5.72 -10.02 -9.76
CA GLY A 192 -4.27 -10.06 -9.89
C GLY A 192 -3.82 -10.33 -11.33
N THR A 193 -2.51 -10.21 -11.57
CA THR A 193 -1.92 -10.47 -12.89
C THR A 193 -1.42 -11.92 -13.06
N PHE A 194 -1.39 -12.70 -11.98
CA PHE A 194 -0.85 -14.07 -11.93
C PHE A 194 0.56 -14.19 -12.52
N ARG A 195 1.42 -13.16 -12.30
CA ARG A 195 2.84 -13.21 -12.72
C ARG A 195 3.60 -14.37 -12.10
N ASN A 196 3.18 -14.85 -10.95
CA ASN A 196 3.61 -16.09 -10.34
C ASN A 196 2.38 -16.83 -9.79
N ALA A 197 2.49 -18.13 -9.62
CA ALA A 197 1.40 -18.95 -9.09
C ALA A 197 1.28 -18.92 -7.56
N ALA A 198 2.31 -18.49 -6.85
CA ALA A 198 2.33 -18.57 -5.39
C ALA A 198 1.29 -17.66 -4.74
N THR A 199 1.20 -16.41 -5.16
CA THR A 199 0.25 -15.42 -4.61
C THR A 199 -1.20 -15.85 -4.75
N PRO A 200 -1.74 -16.18 -5.96
CA PRO A 200 -3.11 -16.63 -6.08
C PRO A 200 -3.40 -17.92 -5.32
N LEU A 201 -2.43 -18.86 -5.27
CA LEU A 201 -2.61 -20.10 -4.51
C LEU A 201 -2.66 -19.85 -3.00
N GLN A 202 -1.87 -18.91 -2.47
CA GLN A 202 -1.93 -18.51 -1.07
C GLN A 202 -3.28 -17.86 -0.75
N THR A 203 -3.77 -16.97 -1.62
CA THR A 203 -5.09 -16.35 -1.45
C THR A 203 -6.21 -17.38 -1.46
N LEU A 204 -6.21 -18.32 -2.43
CA LEU A 204 -7.18 -19.41 -2.48
C LEU A 204 -7.15 -20.27 -1.23
N LYS A 205 -5.95 -20.64 -0.77
CA LYS A 205 -5.78 -21.42 0.45
C LYS A 205 -6.36 -20.69 1.66
N LYS A 206 -6.03 -19.41 1.83
CA LYS A 206 -6.51 -18.55 2.92
C LYS A 206 -8.03 -18.48 2.95
N LEU A 207 -8.67 -18.28 1.79
CA LEU A 207 -10.12 -18.25 1.65
C LEU A 207 -10.76 -19.62 1.96
N LYS A 208 -10.19 -20.69 1.43
CA LYS A 208 -10.67 -22.05 1.65
C LYS A 208 -10.58 -22.45 3.12
N ASP A 209 -9.46 -22.14 3.77
CA ASP A 209 -9.26 -22.39 5.21
C ASP A 209 -10.26 -21.59 6.07
N ALA A 210 -10.76 -20.46 5.57
CA ALA A 210 -11.80 -19.64 6.19
C ALA A 210 -13.24 -20.07 5.85
N GLY A 211 -13.42 -21.18 5.11
CA GLY A 211 -14.74 -21.74 4.78
C GLY A 211 -15.45 -21.11 3.59
N TYR A 212 -14.71 -20.41 2.72
CA TYR A 212 -15.25 -19.87 1.47
C TYR A 212 -15.41 -20.98 0.42
N GLN A 213 -16.47 -20.90 -0.38
CA GLN A 213 -16.45 -21.47 -1.72
C GLN A 213 -15.47 -20.66 -2.56
N THR A 214 -14.54 -21.32 -3.27
CA THR A 214 -13.48 -20.61 -4.00
C THR A 214 -13.54 -20.93 -5.48
N GLU A 215 -13.41 -19.91 -6.32
CA GLU A 215 -13.33 -20.01 -7.76
C GLU A 215 -12.13 -19.29 -8.31
N VAL A 216 -11.52 -19.86 -9.36
CA VAL A 216 -10.41 -19.23 -10.12
C VAL A 216 -10.94 -18.87 -11.50
N MET A 217 -10.86 -17.59 -11.83
CA MET A 217 -11.23 -17.09 -13.15
C MET A 217 -9.99 -16.55 -13.87
N ILE A 218 -9.70 -17.06 -15.06
CA ILE A 218 -8.54 -16.64 -15.86
C ILE A 218 -9.02 -16.13 -17.21
N LYS A 219 -8.57 -14.92 -17.54
CA LYS A 219 -8.76 -14.35 -18.88
C LYS A 219 -7.40 -14.23 -19.58
N THR A 220 -7.30 -14.88 -20.73
CA THR A 220 -6.13 -14.79 -21.63
C THR A 220 -6.53 -14.16 -22.94
N ASP A 221 -5.63 -13.38 -23.54
CA ASP A 221 -5.81 -12.92 -24.92
C ASP A 221 -5.36 -14.04 -25.88
N PRO A 222 -6.21 -14.49 -26.80
CA PRO A 222 -5.83 -15.54 -27.76
C PRO A 222 -4.61 -15.19 -28.60
N THR A 223 -4.29 -13.91 -28.78
CA THR A 223 -3.15 -13.46 -29.58
C THR A 223 -1.80 -13.74 -28.92
N HIS A 224 -1.75 -14.04 -27.63
CA HIS A 224 -0.52 -14.32 -26.87
C HIS A 224 -0.21 -15.81 -26.66
N VAL A 225 -0.92 -16.70 -27.29
CA VAL A 225 -0.69 -18.16 -27.18
C VAL A 225 0.50 -18.68 -28.01
N ILE A 226 1.11 -17.85 -28.86
CA ILE A 226 2.08 -18.27 -29.89
C ILE A 226 3.49 -18.57 -29.32
N TRP A 227 3.86 -18.17 -28.12
CA TRP A 227 5.23 -18.35 -27.63
C TRP A 227 5.44 -19.50 -26.63
N THR A 228 4.49 -20.40 -26.50
CA THR A 228 4.65 -21.63 -25.69
C THR A 228 5.22 -22.81 -26.46
N GLN A 229 5.74 -22.62 -27.69
CA GLN A 229 6.35 -23.66 -28.54
C GLN A 229 7.78 -23.31 -28.92
N ALA A 230 8.58 -22.73 -28.02
CA ALA A 230 10.03 -22.61 -28.25
C ALA A 230 10.81 -23.26 -27.12
#